data_8f00ce0b3059db8e9605f21dca38c4c8
#
_entry.id   8f00ce0b3059db8e9605f21dca38c4c8
#
_cell.length_a   1.000
_cell.length_b   1.000
_cell.length_c   1.000
_cell.angle_alpha   90.00
_cell.angle_beta   90.00
_cell.angle_gamma   90.00
#
_symmetry.space_group_name_H-M   'P 1'
#
loop_
_entity.id
_entity.type
_entity.pdbx_description
1 polymer ?
#
loop_
_entity_poly.entity_id
_entity_poly.type
_entity_poly.pdbx_seq_one_letter_code
_entity_poly.pdbx_strand_id
1 'polypeptide(L)'
;VTFKDIGESDSIESWATRLGAKVHKLELESQFRCNGSNGYLAWVDNSLQIRDTANETLEDIHYDFRVFDSPNELRDAIFEKNRISNKARLVAGYCWDWVSKKDSSAKDILIEEHNFSMKWNLNSDGQLWIIKPESVSEVGCIHTCQGLEVDYIGVIIGSDFVIRDGSSVTDAGERAKTDKSISGYKSLLKVDPVNARKKADAIIKNTYRTLMTRGMKGCYLYCTDEETNEYFKALIGREQIESQIEMGASGLVFDDGKGNEESSASNVIPFPLLEAHKVNPFVNSVPIYDLEVAAGLFSDTQVVDEAPDIGYEDRIDSYNWVELPDFIRPSRGMFVAKVVGESMNKRIPNGSWCLFKLKPVGTRQGKVVLVQHHSIDDPDTGGRYTVKVYQSEKVNTEDGGWQHSKIMLKPDSTDPSYKPIVIQEEDAEELFVIAELILVMPL
;
A
#
# COMPACT_ATOMS: atom_id res chain seq x y z
N VAL A 1 1.54 7.92 -20.60
CA VAL A 1 2.17 7.59 -21.88
C VAL A 1 1.06 7.22 -22.85
N THR A 2 1.00 7.85 -23.98
CA THR A 2 0.04 7.53 -25.04
C THR A 2 0.74 6.81 -26.18
N PHE A 3 -0.04 6.28 -27.12
CA PHE A 3 0.49 5.59 -28.31
C PHE A 3 1.46 6.48 -29.13
N LYS A 4 1.31 7.80 -29.06
CA LYS A 4 2.17 8.77 -29.74
C LYS A 4 3.51 9.00 -29.00
N ASP A 5 3.49 8.84 -27.67
CA ASP A 5 4.61 9.21 -26.80
C ASP A 5 5.62 8.05 -26.63
N ILE A 6 5.30 6.83 -27.07
CA ILE A 6 6.23 5.71 -27.06
C ILE A 6 7.42 6.00 -27.98
N GLY A 7 8.62 5.99 -27.41
CA GLY A 7 9.87 6.35 -28.06
C GLY A 7 10.19 7.85 -28.02
N GLU A 8 9.44 8.65 -27.27
CA GLU A 8 9.73 10.08 -27.10
C GLU A 8 11.07 10.32 -26.37
N SER A 9 11.39 9.48 -25.39
CA SER A 9 12.69 9.52 -24.71
C SER A 9 13.86 9.33 -25.67
N ASP A 10 13.76 8.38 -26.61
CA ASP A 10 14.80 8.13 -27.62
C ASP A 10 14.89 9.30 -28.61
N SER A 11 13.75 9.93 -28.88
CA SER A 11 13.69 11.14 -29.71
C SER A 11 14.39 12.31 -29.01
N ILE A 12 14.18 12.51 -27.70
CA ILE A 12 14.82 13.55 -26.88
C ILE A 12 16.33 13.36 -26.89
N GLU A 13 16.82 12.13 -26.69
CA GLU A 13 18.25 11.82 -26.75
C GLU A 13 18.84 12.12 -28.13
N SER A 14 18.16 11.68 -29.19
CA SER A 14 18.60 11.92 -30.57
C SER A 14 18.62 13.40 -30.91
N TRP A 15 17.67 14.18 -30.42
CA TRP A 15 17.62 15.63 -30.58
C TRP A 15 18.75 16.32 -29.82
N ALA A 16 18.95 15.98 -28.56
CA ALA A 16 19.99 16.55 -27.71
C ALA A 16 21.37 16.28 -28.32
N THR A 17 21.63 15.05 -28.77
CA THR A 17 22.91 14.68 -29.45
C THR A 17 23.12 15.47 -30.73
N ARG A 18 22.08 15.66 -31.54
CA ARG A 18 22.13 16.46 -32.78
C ARG A 18 22.45 17.92 -32.53
N LEU A 19 22.00 18.45 -31.38
CA LEU A 19 22.30 19.82 -30.95
C LEU A 19 23.67 19.96 -30.24
N GLY A 20 24.46 18.87 -30.18
CA GLY A 20 25.76 18.87 -29.54
C GLY A 20 25.72 18.85 -28.01
N ALA A 21 24.56 18.57 -27.41
CA ALA A 21 24.41 18.45 -25.97
C ALA A 21 25.04 17.15 -25.48
N LYS A 22 25.64 17.19 -24.28
CA LYS A 22 26.11 15.98 -23.59
C LYS A 22 24.90 15.37 -22.85
N VAL A 23 24.51 14.18 -23.26
CA VAL A 23 23.39 13.45 -22.66
C VAL A 23 23.88 12.57 -21.52
N HIS A 24 23.32 12.71 -20.34
CA HIS A 24 23.52 11.82 -19.21
C HIS A 24 22.22 11.05 -18.96
N LYS A 25 22.30 9.72 -19.06
CA LYS A 25 21.20 8.84 -18.65
C LYS A 25 21.38 8.48 -17.18
N LEU A 26 20.38 8.76 -16.38
CA LEU A 26 20.31 8.34 -14.99
C LEU A 26 19.15 7.36 -14.85
N GLU A 27 19.41 6.24 -14.21
CA GLU A 27 18.37 5.29 -13.80
C GLU A 27 18.10 5.48 -12.32
N LEU A 28 16.82 5.36 -11.94
CA LEU A 28 16.42 5.35 -10.54
C LEU A 28 16.79 3.98 -9.97
N GLU A 29 17.84 3.93 -9.18
CA GLU A 29 18.31 2.69 -8.55
C GLU A 29 17.46 2.30 -7.35
N SER A 30 16.88 3.28 -6.65
CA SER A 30 16.04 3.02 -5.49
C SER A 30 14.60 2.73 -5.89
N GLN A 31 14.08 1.59 -5.44
CA GLN A 31 12.72 1.15 -5.69
C GLN A 31 11.92 1.19 -4.38
N PHE A 32 10.88 2.02 -4.36
CA PHE A 32 10.00 2.17 -3.19
C PHE A 32 8.64 1.48 -3.38
N ARG A 33 8.30 1.08 -4.61
CA ARG A 33 7.06 0.38 -4.89
C ARG A 33 7.09 -1.03 -4.33
N CYS A 34 5.91 -1.57 -4.02
CA CYS A 34 5.76 -2.93 -3.52
C CYS A 34 6.67 -3.22 -2.31
N ASN A 35 6.77 -2.24 -1.41
CA ASN A 35 7.63 -2.30 -0.22
C ASN A 35 9.12 -2.60 -0.55
N GLY A 36 9.60 -2.08 -1.67
CA GLY A 36 10.98 -2.28 -2.13
C GLY A 36 11.27 -3.67 -2.71
N SER A 37 10.26 -4.52 -2.93
CA SER A 37 10.44 -5.87 -3.47
C SER A 37 10.85 -5.86 -4.93
N ASN A 38 12.16 -5.86 -5.20
CA ASN A 38 12.70 -6.03 -6.55
C ASN A 38 12.33 -7.39 -7.16
N GLY A 39 12.21 -8.44 -6.34
CA GLY A 39 11.78 -9.76 -6.76
C GLY A 39 10.37 -9.74 -7.33
N TYR A 40 9.41 -9.10 -6.65
CA TYR A 40 8.05 -8.97 -7.15
C TYR A 40 7.97 -8.21 -8.48
N LEU A 41 8.72 -7.11 -8.61
CA LEU A 41 8.74 -6.34 -9.86
C LEU A 41 9.35 -7.14 -11.02
N ALA A 42 10.42 -7.89 -10.76
CA ALA A 42 11.01 -8.78 -11.75
C ALA A 42 10.03 -9.89 -12.14
N TRP A 43 9.31 -10.47 -11.17
CA TRP A 43 8.26 -11.43 -11.43
C TRP A 43 7.09 -10.85 -12.26
N VAL A 44 6.64 -9.62 -11.97
CA VAL A 44 5.61 -8.94 -12.76
C VAL A 44 6.08 -8.73 -14.21
N ASP A 45 7.33 -8.34 -14.42
CA ASP A 45 7.90 -8.19 -15.76
C ASP A 45 7.95 -9.53 -16.52
N ASN A 46 8.27 -10.61 -15.81
CA ASN A 46 8.28 -11.97 -16.37
C ASN A 46 6.87 -12.48 -16.63
N SER A 47 5.97 -12.38 -15.68
CA SER A 47 4.59 -12.87 -15.77
C SER A 47 3.78 -12.18 -16.88
N LEU A 48 4.02 -10.89 -17.11
CA LEU A 48 3.43 -10.15 -18.23
C LEU A 48 4.22 -10.33 -19.56
N GLN A 49 5.30 -11.11 -19.53
CA GLN A 49 6.17 -11.33 -20.68
C GLN A 49 6.68 -10.00 -21.30
N ILE A 50 7.04 -9.06 -20.47
CA ILE A 50 7.70 -7.80 -20.87
C ILE A 50 9.18 -8.07 -21.12
N ARG A 51 9.80 -8.84 -20.22
CA ARG A 51 11.18 -9.33 -20.30
C ARG A 51 11.33 -10.59 -19.47
N ASP A 52 12.23 -11.48 -19.87
CA ASP A 52 12.60 -12.65 -19.09
C ASP A 52 13.41 -12.22 -17.84
N THR A 53 13.06 -12.77 -16.70
CA THR A 53 13.77 -12.56 -15.44
C THR A 53 14.00 -13.87 -14.72
N ALA A 54 14.88 -13.89 -13.74
CA ALA A 54 15.13 -15.07 -12.92
C ALA A 54 13.96 -15.41 -11.97
N ASN A 55 13.00 -14.50 -11.78
CA ASN A 55 11.84 -14.68 -10.92
C ASN A 55 10.67 -15.25 -11.73
N GLU A 56 10.66 -16.55 -11.93
CA GLU A 56 9.59 -17.26 -12.65
C GLU A 56 8.36 -17.48 -11.77
N THR A 57 8.56 -17.66 -10.46
CA THR A 57 7.52 -17.84 -9.45
C THR A 57 7.65 -16.81 -8.34
N LEU A 58 6.66 -16.74 -7.44
CA LEU A 58 6.68 -15.90 -6.24
C LEU A 58 7.29 -16.61 -5.01
N GLU A 59 7.89 -17.79 -5.20
CA GLU A 59 8.61 -18.47 -4.12
C GLU A 59 9.71 -17.56 -3.55
N ASP A 60 9.84 -17.51 -2.23
CA ASP A 60 10.78 -16.65 -1.50
C ASP A 60 10.53 -15.13 -1.63
N ILE A 61 9.42 -14.71 -2.23
CA ILE A 61 9.04 -13.30 -2.33
C ILE A 61 7.94 -12.98 -1.31
N HIS A 62 8.29 -12.23 -0.28
CA HIS A 62 7.34 -11.78 0.75
C HIS A 62 6.45 -10.65 0.22
N TYR A 63 5.41 -11.00 -0.53
CA TYR A 63 4.41 -10.08 -1.05
C TYR A 63 3.06 -10.79 -1.16
N ASP A 64 1.99 -10.20 -0.59
CA ASP A 64 0.65 -10.83 -0.59
C ASP A 64 0.03 -10.75 -1.99
N PHE A 65 0.30 -11.75 -2.81
CA PHE A 65 -0.26 -11.86 -4.16
C PHE A 65 -1.28 -13.00 -4.21
N ARG A 66 -2.48 -12.71 -4.72
CA ARG A 66 -3.57 -13.69 -4.85
C ARG A 66 -4.26 -13.58 -6.20
N VAL A 67 -4.74 -14.71 -6.70
CA VAL A 67 -5.59 -14.79 -7.89
C VAL A 67 -6.95 -15.37 -7.49
N PHE A 68 -8.01 -14.70 -7.90
CA PHE A 68 -9.39 -15.06 -7.57
C PHE A 68 -10.13 -15.63 -8.78
N ASP A 69 -11.09 -16.53 -8.56
CA ASP A 69 -11.94 -17.11 -9.60
C ASP A 69 -13.18 -16.26 -9.91
N SER A 70 -13.44 -15.28 -9.04
CA SER A 70 -14.59 -14.40 -9.18
C SER A 70 -14.20 -12.93 -8.93
N PRO A 71 -14.65 -11.99 -9.78
CA PRO A 71 -14.45 -10.57 -9.54
C PRO A 71 -15.21 -10.08 -8.30
N ASN A 72 -16.26 -10.81 -7.86
CA ASN A 72 -16.95 -10.53 -6.61
C ASN A 72 -16.06 -10.86 -5.40
N GLU A 73 -15.40 -12.01 -5.41
CA GLU A 73 -14.46 -12.40 -4.34
C GLU A 73 -13.27 -11.44 -4.28
N LEU A 74 -12.72 -11.05 -5.43
CA LEU A 74 -11.68 -10.02 -5.50
C LEU A 74 -12.17 -8.71 -4.87
N ARG A 75 -13.37 -8.24 -5.26
CA ARG A 75 -13.97 -7.02 -4.70
C ARG A 75 -14.11 -7.11 -3.19
N ASP A 76 -14.67 -8.21 -2.70
CA ASP A 76 -14.96 -8.39 -1.28
C ASP A 76 -13.66 -8.47 -0.47
N ALA A 77 -12.62 -9.13 -0.99
CA ALA A 77 -11.29 -9.15 -0.37
C ALA A 77 -10.65 -7.75 -0.31
N ILE A 78 -10.79 -6.94 -1.36
CA ILE A 78 -10.32 -5.55 -1.37
C ILE A 78 -11.13 -4.69 -0.41
N PHE A 79 -12.44 -4.88 -0.31
CA PHE A 79 -13.30 -4.17 0.64
C PHE A 79 -12.89 -4.48 2.08
N GLU A 80 -12.60 -5.75 2.39
CA GLU A 80 -12.07 -6.14 3.71
C GLU A 80 -10.73 -5.45 4.01
N LYS A 81 -9.80 -5.45 3.07
CA LYS A 81 -8.52 -4.74 3.24
C LYS A 81 -8.74 -3.23 3.41
N ASN A 82 -9.70 -2.66 2.67
CA ASN A 82 -10.01 -1.22 2.77
C ASN A 82 -10.62 -0.83 4.11
N ARG A 83 -11.39 -1.71 4.75
CA ARG A 83 -11.97 -1.46 6.09
C ARG A 83 -10.89 -1.23 7.14
N ILE A 84 -9.69 -1.81 6.95
CA ILE A 84 -8.59 -1.72 7.91
C ILE A 84 -7.90 -0.35 7.85
N SER A 85 -7.64 0.17 6.64
CA SER A 85 -6.74 1.34 6.47
C SER A 85 -7.22 2.39 5.47
N ASN A 86 -8.37 2.20 4.82
CA ASN A 86 -8.83 2.99 3.67
C ASN A 86 -7.77 3.10 2.54
N LYS A 87 -6.84 2.16 2.47
CA LYS A 87 -5.74 2.10 1.50
C LYS A 87 -5.80 0.85 0.62
N ALA A 88 -7.01 0.44 0.22
CA ALA A 88 -7.18 -0.62 -0.76
C ALA A 88 -8.17 -0.18 -1.84
N ARG A 89 -7.84 -0.43 -3.10
CA ARG A 89 -8.66 -0.01 -4.25
C ARG A 89 -8.69 -1.08 -5.33
N LEU A 90 -9.81 -1.10 -6.05
CA LEU A 90 -9.97 -1.86 -7.28
C LEU A 90 -9.57 -1.01 -8.48
N VAL A 91 -8.86 -1.63 -9.42
CA VAL A 91 -8.49 -1.03 -10.71
C VAL A 91 -8.69 -2.05 -11.82
N ALA A 92 -8.86 -1.58 -13.03
CA ALA A 92 -9.02 -2.47 -14.19
C ALA A 92 -8.29 -1.94 -15.43
N GLY A 93 -7.97 -2.85 -16.35
CA GLY A 93 -7.64 -2.52 -17.72
C GLY A 93 -8.78 -1.72 -18.37
N TYR A 94 -8.45 -0.78 -19.25
CA TYR A 94 -9.46 0.11 -19.82
C TYR A 94 -10.19 -0.56 -20.99
N CYS A 95 -10.87 -1.68 -20.70
CA CYS A 95 -11.61 -2.48 -21.68
C CYS A 95 -13.10 -2.13 -21.78
N TRP A 96 -13.65 -1.43 -20.79
CA TRP A 96 -15.05 -1.04 -20.71
C TRP A 96 -15.26 0.45 -21.00
N ASP A 97 -16.25 0.77 -21.83
CA ASP A 97 -16.60 2.16 -22.10
C ASP A 97 -17.13 2.87 -20.85
N TRP A 98 -16.80 4.13 -20.68
CA TRP A 98 -17.21 4.94 -19.53
C TRP A 98 -18.58 5.57 -19.75
N VAL A 99 -19.63 4.77 -19.57
CA VAL A 99 -21.04 5.17 -19.78
C VAL A 99 -21.52 6.07 -18.64
N SER A 100 -21.09 5.81 -17.42
CA SER A 100 -21.47 6.55 -16.22
C SER A 100 -21.08 8.04 -16.25
N LYS A 101 -20.18 8.46 -17.12
CA LYS A 101 -19.91 9.89 -17.39
C LYS A 101 -21.13 10.68 -17.85
N LYS A 102 -22.04 10.01 -18.57
CA LYS A 102 -23.26 10.64 -19.13
C LYS A 102 -24.50 10.27 -18.35
N ASP A 103 -24.53 9.05 -17.84
CA ASP A 103 -25.63 8.49 -17.05
C ASP A 103 -25.08 7.99 -15.70
N SER A 104 -25.23 8.78 -14.67
CA SER A 104 -24.73 8.46 -13.32
C SER A 104 -25.37 7.22 -12.71
N SER A 105 -26.46 6.69 -13.27
CA SER A 105 -27.10 5.44 -12.82
C SER A 105 -26.45 4.19 -13.44
N ALA A 106 -25.79 4.36 -14.61
CA ALA A 106 -25.19 3.26 -15.34
C ALA A 106 -24.00 2.64 -14.60
N LYS A 107 -23.79 1.35 -14.83
CA LYS A 107 -22.57 0.62 -14.47
C LYS A 107 -21.71 0.50 -15.70
N ASP A 108 -20.40 0.60 -15.55
CA ASP A 108 -19.45 0.62 -16.66
C ASP A 108 -18.81 -0.75 -16.89
N ILE A 109 -18.32 -1.34 -15.79
CA ILE A 109 -17.63 -2.62 -15.81
C ILE A 109 -18.68 -3.69 -15.51
N LEU A 110 -18.99 -4.48 -16.54
CA LEU A 110 -19.97 -5.56 -16.48
C LEU A 110 -19.27 -6.87 -16.81
N ILE A 111 -19.37 -7.86 -15.93
CA ILE A 111 -18.90 -9.22 -16.13
C ILE A 111 -20.10 -10.14 -15.85
N GLU A 112 -20.85 -10.45 -16.92
CA GLU A 112 -22.18 -11.08 -16.83
C GLU A 112 -22.12 -12.47 -16.21
N GLU A 113 -21.08 -13.25 -16.53
CA GLU A 113 -20.88 -14.60 -16.01
C GLU A 113 -20.86 -14.68 -14.48
N HIS A 114 -20.41 -13.61 -13.83
CA HIS A 114 -20.34 -13.50 -12.39
C HIS A 114 -21.39 -12.55 -11.78
N ASN A 115 -22.31 -12.04 -12.60
CA ASN A 115 -23.25 -11.00 -12.17
C ASN A 115 -22.56 -9.82 -11.45
N PHE A 116 -21.33 -9.48 -11.93
CA PHE A 116 -20.54 -8.40 -11.38
C PHE A 116 -20.79 -7.11 -12.13
N SER A 117 -20.96 -6.02 -11.38
CA SER A 117 -21.11 -4.69 -11.97
C SER A 117 -20.57 -3.59 -11.06
N MET A 118 -19.68 -2.76 -11.60
CA MET A 118 -19.16 -1.58 -10.89
C MET A 118 -19.06 -0.38 -11.82
N LYS A 119 -18.88 0.82 -11.26
CA LYS A 119 -18.64 2.05 -12.00
C LYS A 119 -17.16 2.35 -12.06
N TRP A 120 -16.73 3.02 -13.12
CA TRP A 120 -15.46 3.73 -13.10
C TRP A 120 -15.48 4.85 -12.06
N ASN A 121 -14.31 5.26 -11.62
CA ASN A 121 -14.13 6.36 -10.68
C ASN A 121 -14.78 7.65 -11.19
N LEU A 122 -15.41 8.41 -10.29
CA LEU A 122 -16.10 9.63 -10.65
C LEU A 122 -15.12 10.73 -11.10
N ASN A 123 -15.46 11.42 -12.18
CA ASN A 123 -14.68 12.54 -12.70
C ASN A 123 -14.54 13.70 -11.69
N SER A 124 -15.53 13.82 -10.77
CA SER A 124 -15.56 14.83 -9.71
C SER A 124 -14.49 14.62 -8.64
N ASP A 125 -13.99 13.39 -8.51
CA ASP A 125 -13.07 13.02 -7.42
C ASP A 125 -11.60 13.28 -7.77
N GLY A 126 -11.29 13.36 -9.05
CA GLY A 126 -9.97 13.75 -9.53
C GLY A 126 -8.82 12.98 -8.83
N GLN A 127 -7.84 13.73 -8.33
CA GLN A 127 -6.70 13.18 -7.57
C GLN A 127 -7.07 12.69 -6.16
N LEU A 128 -8.25 13.07 -5.63
CA LEU A 128 -8.71 12.65 -4.31
C LEU A 128 -9.36 11.28 -4.29
N TRP A 129 -9.53 10.63 -5.44
CA TRP A 129 -10.20 9.33 -5.54
C TRP A 129 -9.61 8.28 -4.59
N ILE A 130 -8.30 8.25 -4.42
CA ILE A 130 -7.62 7.23 -3.59
C ILE A 130 -7.86 7.43 -2.10
N ILE A 131 -8.08 8.66 -1.65
CA ILE A 131 -8.24 8.99 -0.22
C ILE A 131 -9.69 9.07 0.23
N LYS A 132 -10.65 9.19 -0.69
CA LYS A 132 -12.08 9.20 -0.36
C LYS A 132 -12.55 7.82 0.07
N PRO A 133 -13.16 7.65 1.25
CA PRO A 133 -13.61 6.33 1.72
C PRO A 133 -14.60 5.64 0.77
N GLU A 134 -15.55 6.40 0.22
CA GLU A 134 -16.61 5.88 -0.65
C GLU A 134 -16.08 5.37 -1.99
N SER A 135 -14.90 5.81 -2.40
CA SER A 135 -14.31 5.46 -3.69
C SER A 135 -13.85 3.99 -3.77
N VAL A 136 -13.85 3.26 -2.67
CA VAL A 136 -13.66 1.80 -2.70
C VAL A 136 -14.75 1.08 -3.50
N SER A 137 -15.95 1.68 -3.61
CA SER A 137 -17.07 1.17 -4.42
C SER A 137 -16.93 1.46 -5.93
N GLU A 138 -15.84 2.09 -6.33
CA GLU A 138 -15.53 2.47 -7.71
C GLU A 138 -14.28 1.75 -8.17
N VAL A 139 -14.11 1.61 -9.49
CA VAL A 139 -12.93 1.02 -10.10
C VAL A 139 -12.08 2.11 -10.73
N GLY A 140 -10.81 2.16 -10.37
CA GLY A 140 -9.85 3.09 -10.98
C GLY A 140 -9.30 2.57 -12.30
N CYS A 141 -8.81 3.48 -13.12
CA CYS A 141 -8.05 3.15 -14.33
C CYS A 141 -6.60 3.61 -14.20
N ILE A 142 -5.78 3.29 -15.20
CA ILE A 142 -4.35 3.69 -15.23
C ILE A 142 -4.15 5.19 -14.98
N HIS A 143 -5.04 6.05 -15.45
CA HIS A 143 -4.92 7.49 -15.27
C HIS A 143 -5.23 7.96 -13.84
N THR A 144 -6.10 7.25 -13.15
CA THR A 144 -6.47 7.55 -11.76
C THR A 144 -5.39 7.13 -10.77
N CYS A 145 -4.63 6.10 -11.11
CA CYS A 145 -3.63 5.50 -10.22
C CYS A 145 -2.22 6.10 -10.37
N GLN A 146 -2.03 7.07 -11.26
CA GLN A 146 -0.71 7.71 -11.44
C GLN A 146 -0.33 8.56 -10.24
N GLY A 147 0.86 8.31 -9.71
CA GLY A 147 1.43 9.10 -8.61
C GLY A 147 0.95 8.73 -7.21
N LEU A 148 0.09 7.72 -7.06
CA LEU A 148 -0.48 7.31 -5.78
C LEU A 148 -0.21 5.82 -5.52
N GLU A 149 -0.01 5.47 -4.26
CA GLU A 149 0.21 4.12 -3.78
C GLU A 149 -0.86 3.76 -2.75
N VAL A 150 -1.23 2.49 -2.72
CA VAL A 150 -2.16 1.92 -1.75
C VAL A 150 -1.53 0.71 -1.07
N ASP A 151 -2.04 0.30 0.08
CA ASP A 151 -1.55 -0.91 0.74
C ASP A 151 -1.87 -2.15 -0.10
N TYR A 152 -3.11 -2.26 -0.58
CA TYR A 152 -3.58 -3.36 -1.40
C TYR A 152 -4.24 -2.87 -2.68
N ILE A 153 -3.90 -3.51 -3.78
CA ILE A 153 -4.51 -3.23 -5.07
C ILE A 153 -5.21 -4.48 -5.61
N GLY A 154 -6.48 -4.35 -5.98
CA GLY A 154 -7.20 -5.35 -6.74
C GLY A 154 -7.14 -5.00 -8.23
N VAL A 155 -6.72 -5.91 -9.07
CA VAL A 155 -6.55 -5.68 -10.51
C VAL A 155 -7.47 -6.62 -11.29
N ILE A 156 -8.28 -6.06 -12.17
CA ILE A 156 -9.05 -6.82 -13.14
C ILE A 156 -8.35 -6.72 -14.49
N ILE A 157 -7.85 -7.86 -15.00
CA ILE A 157 -7.30 -7.97 -16.36
C ILE A 157 -8.48 -8.23 -17.30
N GLY A 158 -8.62 -7.38 -18.32
CA GLY A 158 -9.65 -7.50 -19.34
C GLY A 158 -9.17 -8.28 -20.57
N SER A 159 -10.04 -8.34 -21.57
CA SER A 159 -9.82 -9.08 -22.83
C SER A 159 -8.71 -8.51 -23.73
N ASP A 160 -8.17 -7.33 -23.38
CA ASP A 160 -7.05 -6.73 -24.11
C ASP A 160 -5.70 -7.42 -23.86
N PHE A 161 -5.60 -8.23 -22.79
CA PHE A 161 -4.43 -9.05 -22.46
C PHE A 161 -4.87 -10.47 -22.11
N VAL A 162 -4.49 -11.43 -22.91
CA VAL A 162 -4.80 -12.85 -22.68
C VAL A 162 -3.58 -13.72 -22.88
N ILE A 163 -3.57 -14.90 -22.25
CA ILE A 163 -2.58 -15.95 -22.49
C ILE A 163 -3.19 -17.00 -23.41
N ARG A 164 -2.42 -17.44 -24.40
CA ARG A 164 -2.77 -18.55 -25.29
C ARG A 164 -1.55 -19.43 -25.48
N ASP A 165 -1.69 -20.69 -25.19
CA ASP A 165 -0.58 -21.67 -25.28
C ASP A 165 0.69 -21.18 -24.58
N GLY A 166 0.54 -20.59 -23.38
CA GLY A 166 1.63 -20.05 -22.58
C GLY A 166 2.23 -18.72 -23.07
N SER A 167 1.72 -18.15 -24.17
CA SER A 167 2.21 -16.88 -24.73
C SER A 167 1.21 -15.76 -24.54
N SER A 168 1.69 -14.57 -24.18
CA SER A 168 0.83 -13.39 -24.05
C SER A 168 0.39 -12.88 -25.43
N VAL A 169 -0.89 -12.63 -25.55
CA VAL A 169 -1.53 -12.04 -26.74
C VAL A 169 -2.24 -10.76 -26.31
N THR A 170 -1.93 -9.65 -26.96
CA THR A 170 -2.56 -8.36 -26.68
C THR A 170 -3.40 -7.90 -27.86
N ASP A 171 -4.60 -7.39 -27.58
CA ASP A 171 -5.50 -6.83 -28.58
C ASP A 171 -5.97 -5.41 -28.21
N ALA A 172 -5.46 -4.42 -28.95
CA ALA A 172 -5.90 -3.04 -28.81
C ALA A 172 -7.35 -2.80 -29.27
N GLY A 173 -7.96 -3.77 -29.98
CA GLY A 173 -9.35 -3.72 -30.37
C GLY A 173 -10.33 -3.93 -29.23
N GLU A 174 -9.90 -4.65 -28.21
CA GLU A 174 -10.66 -4.94 -26.98
C GLU A 174 -10.64 -3.79 -25.97
N ARG A 175 -9.86 -2.75 -26.21
CA ARG A 175 -9.87 -1.55 -25.36
C ARG A 175 -11.05 -0.66 -25.67
N ALA A 176 -11.55 0.03 -24.64
CA ALA A 176 -12.65 0.96 -24.75
C ALA A 176 -12.40 2.01 -25.86
N LYS A 177 -13.45 2.36 -26.60
CA LYS A 177 -13.37 3.35 -27.68
C LYS A 177 -12.92 4.72 -27.22
N THR A 178 -13.12 5.01 -25.94
CA THR A 178 -12.73 6.26 -25.28
C THR A 178 -11.29 6.28 -24.78
N ASP A 179 -10.56 5.17 -24.89
CA ASP A 179 -9.17 5.08 -24.46
C ASP A 179 -8.23 5.92 -25.33
N LYS A 180 -7.71 6.97 -24.74
CA LYS A 180 -6.75 7.86 -25.41
C LYS A 180 -5.33 7.28 -25.49
N SER A 181 -5.00 6.27 -24.67
CA SER A 181 -3.65 5.68 -24.64
C SER A 181 -3.28 5.03 -25.97
N ILE A 182 -4.27 4.47 -26.69
CA ILE A 182 -4.11 3.84 -28.00
C ILE A 182 -4.54 4.75 -29.18
N SER A 183 -4.71 6.06 -28.92
CA SER A 183 -5.10 7.01 -29.96
C SER A 183 -4.06 7.05 -31.09
N GLY A 184 -4.47 6.77 -32.31
CA GLY A 184 -3.60 6.67 -33.49
C GLY A 184 -3.25 5.25 -33.91
N TYR A 185 -3.57 4.23 -33.09
CA TYR A 185 -3.32 2.82 -33.40
C TYR A 185 -3.92 2.40 -34.76
N LYS A 186 -5.21 2.69 -34.98
CA LYS A 186 -5.91 2.31 -36.24
C LYS A 186 -5.29 2.93 -37.49
N SER A 187 -4.74 4.14 -37.36
CA SER A 187 -4.08 4.83 -38.47
C SER A 187 -2.71 4.21 -38.74
N LEU A 188 -1.94 3.92 -37.73
CA LEU A 188 -0.62 3.28 -37.87
C LEU A 188 -0.78 1.83 -38.35
N LEU A 189 -1.81 1.10 -37.92
CA LEU A 189 -2.09 -0.28 -38.32
C LEU A 189 -2.27 -0.42 -39.85
N LYS A 190 -2.78 0.63 -40.52
CA LYS A 190 -2.93 0.63 -41.99
C LYS A 190 -1.62 0.84 -42.74
N VAL A 191 -0.66 1.54 -42.10
CA VAL A 191 0.59 1.94 -42.75
C VAL A 191 1.72 1.00 -42.37
N ASP A 192 1.83 0.65 -41.08
CA ASP A 192 2.85 -0.23 -40.54
C ASP A 192 2.24 -1.12 -39.44
N PRO A 193 1.63 -2.27 -39.84
CA PRO A 193 0.95 -3.17 -38.93
C PRO A 193 1.86 -3.77 -37.86
N VAL A 194 3.11 -4.02 -38.17
CA VAL A 194 4.07 -4.65 -37.25
C VAL A 194 4.40 -3.69 -36.12
N ASN A 195 4.77 -2.45 -36.43
CA ASN A 195 5.09 -1.43 -35.44
C ASN A 195 3.85 -1.02 -34.64
N ALA A 196 2.68 -0.95 -35.27
CA ALA A 196 1.42 -0.66 -34.58
C ALA A 196 1.13 -1.68 -33.46
N ARG A 197 1.22 -2.99 -33.78
CA ARG A 197 1.00 -4.07 -32.83
C ARG A 197 2.06 -4.06 -31.72
N LYS A 198 3.34 -3.90 -32.07
CA LYS A 198 4.43 -3.81 -31.07
C LYS A 198 4.23 -2.68 -30.08
N LYS A 199 3.81 -1.50 -30.55
CA LYS A 199 3.53 -0.36 -29.68
C LYS A 199 2.30 -0.60 -28.81
N ALA A 200 1.24 -1.19 -29.34
CA ALA A 200 0.05 -1.52 -28.59
C ALA A 200 0.35 -2.55 -27.51
N ASP A 201 1.09 -3.61 -27.83
CA ASP A 201 1.56 -4.62 -26.88
C ASP A 201 2.30 -3.98 -25.70
N ALA A 202 3.28 -3.13 -26.01
CA ALA A 202 4.03 -2.43 -24.97
C ALA A 202 3.13 -1.55 -24.07
N ILE A 203 2.13 -0.85 -24.64
CA ILE A 203 1.20 -0.04 -23.84
C ILE A 203 0.33 -0.91 -22.93
N ILE A 204 -0.24 -1.99 -23.45
CA ILE A 204 -1.15 -2.86 -22.72
C ILE A 204 -0.40 -3.54 -21.57
N LYS A 205 0.75 -4.15 -21.84
CA LYS A 205 1.58 -4.79 -20.82
C LYS A 205 2.05 -3.82 -19.74
N ASN A 206 2.54 -2.64 -20.12
CA ASN A 206 2.95 -1.61 -19.15
C ASN A 206 1.77 -1.00 -18.38
N THR A 207 0.55 -1.03 -18.93
CA THR A 207 -0.65 -0.68 -18.18
C THR A 207 -0.84 -1.64 -17.02
N TYR A 208 -0.88 -2.95 -17.26
CA TYR A 208 -1.04 -3.95 -16.21
C TYR A 208 0.15 -3.97 -15.25
N ARG A 209 1.38 -3.85 -15.75
CA ARG A 209 2.55 -3.67 -14.89
C ARG A 209 2.36 -2.51 -13.92
N THR A 210 1.89 -1.39 -14.41
CA THR A 210 1.68 -0.20 -13.57
C THR A 210 0.57 -0.45 -12.55
N LEU A 211 -0.55 -1.08 -12.93
CA LEU A 211 -1.64 -1.39 -12.02
C LEU A 211 -1.21 -2.38 -10.94
N MET A 212 -0.57 -3.49 -11.32
CA MET A 212 -0.14 -4.54 -10.40
C MET A 212 0.92 -4.06 -9.40
N THR A 213 1.67 -3.00 -9.72
CA THR A 213 2.72 -2.46 -8.84
C THR A 213 2.25 -1.26 -8.00
N ARG A 214 0.94 -1.06 -7.81
CA ARG A 214 0.39 0.02 -6.96
C ARG A 214 0.18 -0.37 -5.51
N GLY A 215 0.08 -1.66 -5.22
CA GLY A 215 -0.02 -2.16 -3.85
C GLY A 215 1.35 -2.19 -3.18
N MET A 216 1.46 -1.59 -2.01
CA MET A 216 2.69 -1.66 -1.21
C MET A 216 2.83 -3.02 -0.52
N LYS A 217 1.73 -3.57 -0.02
CA LYS A 217 1.68 -4.83 0.76
C LYS A 217 1.18 -6.02 -0.04
N GLY A 218 0.30 -5.77 -1.04
CA GLY A 218 -0.23 -6.86 -1.84
C GLY A 218 -0.97 -6.42 -3.10
N CYS A 219 -1.05 -7.38 -4.03
CA CYS A 219 -1.81 -7.27 -5.28
C CYS A 219 -2.71 -8.50 -5.43
N TYR A 220 -4.00 -8.26 -5.60
CA TYR A 220 -5.02 -9.26 -5.81
C TYR A 220 -5.51 -9.19 -7.25
N LEU A 221 -5.60 -10.33 -7.91
CA LEU A 221 -5.82 -10.41 -9.35
C LEU A 221 -7.09 -11.22 -9.69
N TYR A 222 -7.78 -10.79 -10.73
CA TYR A 222 -8.78 -11.57 -11.44
C TYR A 222 -8.62 -11.28 -12.93
N CYS A 223 -8.66 -12.32 -13.74
CA CYS A 223 -8.63 -12.21 -15.20
C CYS A 223 -9.99 -12.60 -15.77
N THR A 224 -10.52 -11.81 -16.71
CA THR A 224 -11.80 -12.15 -17.38
C THR A 224 -11.69 -13.38 -18.30
N ASP A 225 -10.48 -13.74 -18.66
CA ASP A 225 -10.16 -14.93 -19.45
C ASP A 225 -9.65 -16.06 -18.56
N GLU A 226 -10.27 -17.23 -18.64
CA GLU A 226 -10.00 -18.38 -17.77
C GLU A 226 -8.55 -18.90 -17.92
N GLU A 227 -8.06 -19.07 -19.16
CA GLU A 227 -6.68 -19.53 -19.41
C GLU A 227 -5.65 -18.56 -18.82
N THR A 228 -5.91 -17.27 -18.92
CA THR A 228 -5.08 -16.24 -18.33
C THR A 228 -5.12 -16.28 -16.78
N ASN A 229 -6.29 -16.53 -16.21
CA ASN A 229 -6.45 -16.67 -14.77
C ASN A 229 -5.66 -17.86 -14.22
N GLU A 230 -5.78 -19.02 -14.86
CA GLU A 230 -5.04 -20.24 -14.53
C GLU A 230 -3.51 -20.06 -14.71
N TYR A 231 -3.09 -19.34 -15.75
CA TYR A 231 -1.68 -19.01 -15.94
C TYR A 231 -1.10 -18.26 -14.74
N PHE A 232 -1.77 -17.20 -14.27
CA PHE A 232 -1.29 -16.45 -13.10
C PHE A 232 -1.32 -17.29 -11.82
N LYS A 233 -2.31 -18.15 -11.62
CA LYS A 233 -2.33 -19.11 -10.49
C LYS A 233 -1.12 -20.04 -10.52
N ALA A 234 -0.78 -20.58 -11.67
CA ALA A 234 0.36 -21.47 -11.81
C ALA A 234 1.70 -20.82 -11.46
N LEU A 235 1.81 -19.49 -11.62
CA LEU A 235 3.01 -18.73 -11.32
C LEU A 235 3.16 -18.34 -9.84
N ILE A 236 2.17 -18.59 -9.00
CA ILE A 236 2.25 -18.24 -7.56
C ILE A 236 3.21 -19.15 -6.80
N GLY A 237 3.39 -20.41 -7.23
CA GLY A 237 4.14 -21.43 -6.51
C GLY A 237 3.28 -22.24 -5.53
N ARG A 238 3.72 -23.45 -5.19
CA ARG A 238 2.91 -24.41 -4.41
C ARG A 238 2.67 -23.98 -2.97
N GLU A 239 3.67 -23.43 -2.31
CA GLU A 239 3.56 -23.03 -0.89
C GLU A 239 2.55 -21.91 -0.66
N GLN A 240 2.48 -20.95 -1.58
CA GLN A 240 1.49 -19.86 -1.47
C GLN A 240 0.07 -20.32 -1.82
N ILE A 241 -0.09 -21.32 -2.69
CA ILE A 241 -1.40 -21.91 -3.00
C ILE A 241 -1.95 -22.64 -1.78
N GLU A 242 -1.14 -23.42 -1.07
CA GLU A 242 -1.54 -24.13 0.14
C GLU A 242 -1.99 -23.17 1.25
N SER A 243 -1.25 -22.07 1.46
CA SER A 243 -1.63 -21.03 2.44
C SER A 243 -2.92 -20.29 2.07
N GLN A 244 -3.23 -20.14 0.77
CA GLN A 244 -4.50 -19.54 0.31
C GLN A 244 -5.69 -20.48 0.50
N ILE A 245 -5.50 -21.79 0.31
CA ILE A 245 -6.53 -22.81 0.54
C ILE A 245 -6.85 -22.91 2.04
N GLU A 246 -5.85 -22.88 2.92
CA GLU A 246 -6.06 -22.91 4.37
C GLU A 246 -6.82 -21.68 4.88
N MET A 247 -6.53 -20.48 4.36
CA MET A 247 -7.26 -19.26 4.73
C MET A 247 -8.69 -19.20 4.17
N GLY A 248 -8.93 -19.79 2.99
CA GLY A 248 -10.26 -19.92 2.41
C GLY A 248 -11.14 -20.97 3.13
N ALA A 249 -10.54 -22.02 3.65
CA ALA A 249 -11.25 -23.08 4.37
C ALA A 249 -11.59 -22.73 5.82
N SER A 250 -10.91 -21.76 6.45
CA SER A 250 -11.21 -21.33 7.82
C SER A 250 -12.43 -20.42 7.97
N GLY A 251 -13.14 -20.11 6.87
CA GLY A 251 -14.38 -19.35 6.90
C GLY A 251 -15.64 -20.13 7.29
N LEU A 252 -15.59 -21.45 7.46
CA LEU A 252 -16.74 -22.30 7.81
C LEU A 252 -16.31 -23.49 8.71
N VAL A 253 -16.04 -23.25 9.97
CA VAL A 253 -16.08 -24.33 10.99
C VAL A 253 -16.66 -23.81 12.27
N PHE A 254 -17.82 -24.37 12.63
CA PHE A 254 -18.38 -24.31 13.97
C PHE A 254 -17.46 -25.05 14.96
N ASP A 255 -17.33 -24.46 16.14
CA ASP A 255 -16.59 -24.92 17.29
C ASP A 255 -16.99 -26.33 17.74
N ASP A 256 -16.01 -27.23 17.90
CA ASP A 256 -16.04 -28.31 18.83
C ASP A 256 -14.63 -28.53 19.41
N GLY A 257 -14.51 -28.16 20.67
CA GLY A 257 -13.26 -28.08 21.40
C GLY A 257 -12.49 -29.37 21.55
N LYS A 258 -11.19 -29.28 21.36
CA LYS A 258 -10.14 -29.81 22.28
C LYS A 258 -8.75 -29.52 21.71
N GLY A 259 -7.91 -29.00 22.60
CA GLY A 259 -6.64 -28.40 22.36
C GLY A 259 -5.55 -29.27 21.74
N ASN A 260 -4.60 -28.56 21.17
CA ASN A 260 -3.17 -28.74 21.43
C ASN A 260 -2.41 -27.49 21.00
N GLU A 261 -1.55 -27.03 21.88
CA GLU A 261 -0.65 -25.90 21.73
C GLU A 261 0.45 -26.24 20.72
N GLU A 262 0.68 -25.33 19.74
CA GLU A 262 2.03 -24.96 19.34
C GLU A 262 1.98 -23.64 18.54
N SER A 263 2.90 -22.77 18.88
CA SER A 263 3.03 -21.36 18.56
C SER A 263 3.11 -21.00 17.06
N SER A 264 2.14 -20.23 16.59
CA SER A 264 2.32 -19.27 15.52
C SER A 264 1.75 -17.93 15.99
N ALA A 265 2.54 -16.84 15.89
CA ALA A 265 2.15 -15.52 16.38
C ALA A 265 0.92 -15.01 15.61
N SER A 266 -0.25 -15.31 16.15
CA SER A 266 -1.54 -14.90 15.60
C SER A 266 -1.74 -13.39 15.79
N ASN A 267 -2.23 -12.71 14.77
CA ASN A 267 -2.75 -11.32 14.82
C ASN A 267 -4.06 -11.20 15.62
N VAL A 268 -4.25 -12.01 16.63
CA VAL A 268 -5.40 -11.93 17.53
C VAL A 268 -5.20 -10.71 18.42
N ILE A 269 -6.15 -9.78 18.37
CA ILE A 269 -6.21 -8.67 19.31
C ILE A 269 -6.62 -9.27 20.66
N PRO A 270 -5.77 -9.20 21.70
CA PRO A 270 -5.98 -9.95 22.95
C PRO A 270 -7.01 -9.33 23.89
N PHE A 271 -7.66 -8.25 23.51
CA PHE A 271 -8.68 -7.58 24.30
C PHE A 271 -9.97 -7.40 23.51
N PRO A 272 -11.15 -7.34 24.19
CA PRO A 272 -12.42 -7.22 23.54
C PRO A 272 -12.51 -5.89 22.77
N LEU A 273 -12.84 -5.98 21.49
CA LEU A 273 -13.19 -4.82 20.68
C LEU A 273 -14.58 -4.33 21.09
N LEU A 274 -14.74 -3.02 21.14
CA LEU A 274 -16.02 -2.41 21.37
C LEU A 274 -16.87 -2.48 20.09
N GLU A 275 -18.12 -2.91 20.23
CA GLU A 275 -19.12 -2.79 19.17
C GLU A 275 -19.38 -1.29 18.89
N ALA A 276 -19.54 -0.89 17.64
CA ALA A 276 -19.67 0.51 17.22
C ALA A 276 -20.68 1.32 18.06
N HIS A 277 -21.82 0.72 18.41
CA HIS A 277 -22.85 1.39 19.19
C HIS A 277 -22.48 1.65 20.67
N LYS A 278 -21.39 1.05 21.17
CA LYS A 278 -20.86 1.26 22.54
C LYS A 278 -19.67 2.21 22.55
N VAL A 279 -19.19 2.58 21.37
CA VAL A 279 -18.02 3.45 21.24
C VAL A 279 -18.41 4.89 21.52
N ASN A 280 -17.70 5.49 22.48
CA ASN A 280 -17.74 6.91 22.72
C ASN A 280 -16.29 7.44 22.58
N PRO A 281 -15.90 7.93 21.40
CA PRO A 281 -14.51 8.25 21.07
C PRO A 281 -13.85 9.13 22.10
N PHE A 282 -12.69 8.70 22.62
CA PHE A 282 -11.88 9.41 23.61
C PHE A 282 -12.57 9.73 24.94
N VAL A 283 -13.74 9.13 25.20
CA VAL A 283 -14.45 9.18 26.48
C VAL A 283 -14.34 7.83 27.20
N ASN A 284 -14.67 6.73 26.50
CA ASN A 284 -14.52 5.37 27.01
C ASN A 284 -13.53 4.52 26.22
N SER A 285 -13.10 4.97 25.05
CA SER A 285 -12.34 4.14 24.10
C SER A 285 -11.33 4.96 23.29
N VAL A 286 -10.34 4.25 22.73
CA VAL A 286 -9.35 4.80 21.81
C VAL A 286 -9.26 3.89 20.56
N PRO A 287 -8.89 4.44 19.40
CA PRO A 287 -8.76 3.65 18.19
C PRO A 287 -7.50 2.78 18.21
N ILE A 288 -7.56 1.68 17.48
CA ILE A 288 -6.41 0.85 17.16
C ILE A 288 -5.90 1.24 15.79
N TYR A 289 -4.60 1.51 15.67
CA TYR A 289 -3.91 1.79 14.43
C TYR A 289 -2.80 0.77 14.17
N ASP A 290 -2.48 0.54 12.91
CA ASP A 290 -1.18 0.02 12.52
C ASP A 290 -0.13 1.13 12.75
N LEU A 291 1.08 0.77 13.22
CA LEU A 291 2.15 1.76 13.46
C LEU A 291 2.55 2.52 12.21
N GLU A 292 2.52 1.85 11.06
CA GLU A 292 2.80 2.46 9.76
C GLU A 292 1.73 3.51 9.42
N VAL A 293 0.45 3.17 9.65
CA VAL A 293 -0.68 4.09 9.47
C VAL A 293 -0.55 5.28 10.41
N ALA A 294 -0.21 5.04 11.68
CA ALA A 294 0.01 6.11 12.64
C ALA A 294 1.16 7.02 12.20
N ALA A 295 2.29 6.44 11.75
CA ALA A 295 3.43 7.21 11.26
C ALA A 295 3.06 8.04 10.03
N GLY A 296 2.36 7.46 9.04
CA GLY A 296 1.96 8.16 7.81
C GLY A 296 0.88 9.23 8.03
N LEU A 297 -0.17 8.92 8.80
CA LEU A 297 -1.29 9.84 9.03
C LEU A 297 -0.90 11.10 9.81
N PHE A 298 0.10 10.99 10.69
CA PHE A 298 0.44 12.07 11.62
C PHE A 298 1.70 12.84 11.26
N SER A 299 2.50 12.37 10.29
CA SER A 299 3.66 13.10 9.78
C SER A 299 3.27 14.30 8.90
N ASP A 300 2.22 14.13 8.08
CA ASP A 300 1.76 15.17 7.15
C ASP A 300 1.03 16.34 7.82
N THR A 301 0.69 16.21 9.11
CA THR A 301 -0.08 17.21 9.84
C THR A 301 0.75 18.18 10.67
N GLN A 302 2.07 18.17 10.56
CA GLN A 302 2.93 19.13 11.30
C GLN A 302 2.82 20.58 10.81
N VAL A 303 2.15 20.84 9.69
CA VAL A 303 1.93 22.20 9.15
C VAL A 303 0.73 22.90 9.78
N VAL A 304 -0.07 22.22 10.59
CA VAL A 304 -1.27 22.81 11.22
C VAL A 304 -1.15 22.72 12.73
N ASP A 305 -1.25 23.88 13.41
CA ASP A 305 -1.15 24.05 14.88
C ASP A 305 -2.27 23.35 15.69
N GLU A 306 -3.24 22.76 15.04
CA GLU A 306 -4.31 22.00 15.66
C GLU A 306 -4.17 20.51 15.30
N ALA A 307 -4.36 19.62 16.30
CA ALA A 307 -4.54 18.20 16.03
C ALA A 307 -5.63 18.07 14.94
N PRO A 308 -5.42 17.27 13.88
CA PRO A 308 -6.43 17.15 12.85
C PRO A 308 -7.74 16.80 13.54
N ASP A 309 -8.74 17.65 13.38
CA ASP A 309 -10.12 17.30 13.69
C ASP A 309 -10.58 16.30 12.63
N ILE A 310 -9.96 15.10 12.71
CA ILE A 310 -10.44 13.96 11.96
C ILE A 310 -11.77 13.69 12.64
N GLY A 311 -12.88 14.00 11.98
CA GLY A 311 -14.23 13.79 12.49
C GLY A 311 -14.43 12.33 12.89
N TYR A 312 -13.88 11.96 14.06
CA TYR A 312 -13.98 10.60 14.62
C TYR A 312 -15.42 10.21 14.86
N GLU A 313 -16.28 11.20 15.12
CA GLU A 313 -17.71 10.99 15.35
C GLU A 313 -18.41 10.44 14.09
N ASP A 314 -17.93 10.83 12.90
CA ASP A 314 -18.47 10.36 11.62
C ASP A 314 -17.80 9.05 11.12
N ARG A 315 -16.80 8.53 11.84
CA ARG A 315 -15.95 7.40 11.41
C ARG A 315 -15.79 6.31 12.48
N ILE A 316 -16.70 6.20 13.43
CA ILE A 316 -16.66 5.17 14.48
C ILE A 316 -16.53 3.78 13.85
N ASP A 317 -17.29 3.52 12.78
CA ASP A 317 -17.30 2.24 12.07
C ASP A 317 -16.01 1.96 11.25
N SER A 318 -15.16 2.96 11.07
CA SER A 318 -13.93 2.83 10.25
C SER A 318 -12.72 2.34 11.04
N TYR A 319 -12.81 2.26 12.38
CA TYR A 319 -11.71 1.88 13.25
C TYR A 319 -12.13 0.81 14.23
N ASN A 320 -11.20 -0.06 14.59
CA ASN A 320 -11.36 -0.90 15.77
C ASN A 320 -11.12 -0.05 17.02
N TRP A 321 -12.04 -0.10 17.97
CA TRP A 321 -11.96 0.66 19.21
C TRP A 321 -11.78 -0.29 20.39
N VAL A 322 -10.95 0.13 21.33
CA VAL A 322 -10.66 -0.63 22.55
C VAL A 322 -10.85 0.24 23.78
N GLU A 323 -11.35 -0.37 24.82
CA GLU A 323 -11.45 0.22 26.15
C GLU A 323 -10.07 0.23 26.82
N LEU A 324 -9.73 1.33 27.47
CA LEU A 324 -8.48 1.41 28.23
C LEU A 324 -8.68 0.87 29.65
N PRO A 325 -7.60 0.37 30.31
CA PRO A 325 -7.65 0.04 31.71
C PRO A 325 -8.19 1.19 32.57
N ASP A 326 -8.95 0.90 33.63
CA ASP A 326 -9.67 1.88 34.48
C ASP A 326 -8.79 2.99 35.04
N PHE A 327 -7.48 2.78 35.17
CA PHE A 327 -6.53 3.76 35.67
C PHE A 327 -6.05 4.76 34.62
N ILE A 328 -6.46 4.60 33.35
CA ILE A 328 -6.12 5.50 32.24
C ILE A 328 -7.41 6.11 31.69
N ARG A 329 -7.49 7.43 31.71
CA ARG A 329 -8.60 8.14 31.07
C ARG A 329 -8.30 8.34 29.58
N PRO A 330 -9.15 7.84 28.68
CA PRO A 330 -9.04 8.13 27.25
C PRO A 330 -8.98 9.64 27.01
N SER A 331 -8.20 10.05 26.03
CA SER A 331 -8.16 11.45 25.60
C SER A 331 -7.78 11.56 24.13
N ARG A 332 -8.21 12.62 23.45
CA ARG A 332 -7.90 12.87 22.04
C ARG A 332 -6.41 12.70 21.77
N GLY A 333 -6.08 12.06 20.66
CA GLY A 333 -4.72 11.75 20.26
C GLY A 333 -4.11 10.51 20.94
N MET A 334 -4.84 9.78 21.77
CA MET A 334 -4.45 8.45 22.21
C MET A 334 -4.87 7.40 21.20
N PHE A 335 -4.01 6.40 20.99
CA PHE A 335 -4.29 5.26 20.13
C PHE A 335 -3.49 4.04 20.59
N VAL A 336 -3.98 2.86 20.25
CA VAL A 336 -3.30 1.59 20.49
C VAL A 336 -2.70 1.09 19.19
N ALA A 337 -1.45 0.62 19.24
CA ALA A 337 -0.79 -0.01 18.09
C ALA A 337 0.08 -1.19 18.54
N LYS A 338 0.24 -2.18 17.64
CA LYS A 338 1.10 -3.33 17.86
C LYS A 338 2.54 -2.97 17.50
N VAL A 339 3.46 -3.17 18.44
CA VAL A 339 4.91 -2.99 18.21
C VAL A 339 5.54 -4.33 17.91
N VAL A 340 6.13 -4.46 16.73
CA VAL A 340 6.84 -5.66 16.29
C VAL A 340 8.33 -5.35 16.23
N GLY A 341 9.17 -6.33 16.60
CA GLY A 341 10.62 -6.24 16.56
C GLY A 341 11.26 -6.37 17.94
N GLU A 342 12.56 -6.64 17.93
CA GLU A 342 13.35 -6.93 19.12
C GLU A 342 14.17 -5.74 19.62
N SER A 343 14.15 -4.63 18.90
CA SER A 343 14.97 -3.45 19.21
C SER A 343 14.64 -2.76 20.53
N MET A 344 13.46 -3.04 21.10
CA MET A 344 12.96 -2.48 22.37
C MET A 344 12.56 -3.55 23.38
N ASN A 345 12.99 -4.80 23.21
CA ASN A 345 12.47 -5.98 23.93
C ASN A 345 12.65 -5.96 25.46
N LYS A 346 13.51 -5.11 25.99
CA LYS A 346 13.62 -4.90 27.46
C LYS A 346 12.44 -4.12 28.05
N ARG A 347 11.78 -3.28 27.24
CA ARG A 347 10.62 -2.46 27.64
C ARG A 347 9.34 -2.89 26.96
N ILE A 348 9.43 -3.28 25.70
CA ILE A 348 8.31 -3.64 24.85
C ILE A 348 8.62 -5.03 24.28
N PRO A 349 8.07 -6.10 24.86
CA PRO A 349 8.19 -7.43 24.28
C PRO A 349 7.69 -7.45 22.84
N ASN A 350 8.33 -8.23 21.96
CA ASN A 350 7.94 -8.32 20.56
C ASN A 350 6.45 -8.71 20.40
N GLY A 351 5.75 -7.99 19.53
CA GLY A 351 4.32 -8.22 19.29
C GLY A 351 3.38 -7.62 20.34
N SER A 352 3.90 -6.82 21.29
CA SER A 352 3.07 -6.17 22.32
C SER A 352 2.19 -5.08 21.74
N TRP A 353 0.97 -4.99 22.28
CA TRP A 353 0.09 -3.87 22.06
C TRP A 353 0.46 -2.71 22.99
N CYS A 354 0.58 -1.51 22.43
CA CYS A 354 1.07 -0.33 23.13
C CYS A 354 0.12 0.84 22.97
N LEU A 355 -0.14 1.53 24.07
CA LEU A 355 -0.88 2.79 24.06
C LEU A 355 0.09 3.95 23.82
N PHE A 356 -0.18 4.73 22.80
CA PHE A 356 0.57 5.92 22.41
C PHE A 356 -0.26 7.19 22.59
N LYS A 357 0.42 8.31 22.74
CA LYS A 357 -0.16 9.66 22.74
C LYS A 357 0.53 10.52 21.70
N LEU A 358 -0.24 11.07 20.78
CA LEU A 358 0.23 12.02 19.76
C LEU A 358 0.78 13.30 20.37
N LYS A 359 1.71 13.92 19.62
CA LYS A 359 2.29 15.24 19.97
C LYS A 359 2.77 15.30 21.41
N PRO A 360 3.86 14.59 21.77
CA PRO A 360 4.37 14.61 23.14
C PRO A 360 4.69 16.03 23.57
N VAL A 361 4.11 16.43 24.72
CA VAL A 361 4.30 17.76 25.31
C VAL A 361 5.46 17.73 26.30
N GLY A 362 6.26 18.79 26.33
CA GLY A 362 7.40 18.93 27.24
C GLY A 362 8.67 18.23 26.75
N THR A 363 9.56 17.87 27.69
CA THR A 363 10.83 17.22 27.32
C THR A 363 10.60 15.80 26.79
N ARG A 364 11.27 15.48 25.68
CA ARG A 364 11.26 14.13 25.09
C ARG A 364 12.40 13.26 25.63
N GLN A 365 13.33 13.84 26.36
CA GLN A 365 14.53 13.19 26.88
C GLN A 365 14.20 11.94 27.70
N GLY A 366 14.72 10.78 27.30
CA GLY A 366 14.50 9.50 27.96
C GLY A 366 13.14 8.83 27.70
N LYS A 367 12.25 9.49 26.99
CA LYS A 367 10.95 8.92 26.62
C LYS A 367 11.08 7.91 25.47
N VAL A 368 10.21 6.93 25.45
CA VAL A 368 10.04 6.04 24.28
C VAL A 368 9.07 6.71 23.33
N VAL A 369 9.51 6.92 22.11
CA VAL A 369 8.77 7.67 21.10
C VAL A 369 8.65 6.88 19.81
N LEU A 370 7.53 7.06 19.11
CA LEU A 370 7.36 6.70 17.70
C LEU A 370 7.86 7.89 16.88
N VAL A 371 8.83 7.63 16.01
CA VAL A 371 9.46 8.64 15.16
C VAL A 371 9.48 8.19 13.71
N GLN A 372 9.50 9.16 12.81
CA GLN A 372 9.69 8.96 11.37
C GLN A 372 10.82 9.87 10.89
N HIS A 373 11.67 9.35 10.03
CA HIS A 373 12.74 10.09 9.36
C HIS A 373 13.15 9.35 8.08
N HIS A 374 13.56 10.08 7.05
CA HIS A 374 13.94 9.49 5.76
C HIS A 374 15.12 8.52 5.83
N SER A 375 16.08 8.76 6.75
CA SER A 375 17.27 7.91 6.93
C SER A 375 17.04 6.70 7.86
N ILE A 376 15.84 6.54 8.42
CA ILE A 376 15.51 5.35 9.21
C ILE A 376 15.22 4.20 8.24
N ASP A 377 15.99 3.12 8.42
CA ASP A 377 15.74 1.81 7.84
C ASP A 377 15.63 0.84 9.01
N ASP A 378 14.40 0.62 9.47
CA ASP A 378 14.15 -0.22 10.65
C ASP A 378 14.27 -1.68 10.24
N PRO A 379 15.21 -2.45 10.84
CA PRO A 379 15.48 -3.83 10.42
C PRO A 379 14.32 -4.80 10.71
N ASP A 380 13.43 -4.45 11.64
CA ASP A 380 12.31 -5.29 12.04
C ASP A 380 11.04 -5.04 11.20
N THR A 381 10.88 -3.82 10.68
CA THR A 381 9.69 -3.40 9.93
C THR A 381 9.97 -2.99 8.49
N GLY A 382 11.23 -2.72 8.14
CA GLY A 382 11.62 -2.15 6.84
C GLY A 382 11.05 -0.75 6.57
N GLY A 383 10.47 -0.12 7.60
CA GLY A 383 9.81 1.18 7.50
C GLY A 383 10.72 2.35 7.86
N ARG A 384 10.32 3.56 7.44
CA ARG A 384 11.01 4.82 7.82
C ARG A 384 10.58 5.34 9.18
N TYR A 385 9.87 4.55 9.94
CA TYR A 385 9.43 4.83 11.31
C TYR A 385 10.00 3.78 12.25
N THR A 386 10.21 4.18 13.49
CA THR A 386 10.69 3.24 14.52
C THR A 386 10.28 3.72 15.90
N VAL A 387 10.24 2.77 16.85
CA VAL A 387 10.01 3.05 18.28
C VAL A 387 11.34 2.93 18.99
N LYS A 388 11.82 4.02 19.58
CA LYS A 388 13.12 4.09 20.28
C LYS A 388 13.07 5.02 21.49
N VAL A 389 14.08 4.93 22.34
CA VAL A 389 14.31 5.91 23.42
C VAL A 389 14.94 7.15 22.83
N TYR A 390 14.28 8.30 22.99
CA TYR A 390 14.75 9.59 22.49
C TYR A 390 15.79 10.19 23.43
N GLN A 391 16.91 10.60 22.89
CA GLN A 391 17.91 11.43 23.57
C GLN A 391 18.38 12.53 22.63
N SER A 392 18.66 13.72 23.17
CA SER A 392 19.21 14.82 22.39
C SER A 392 20.22 15.62 23.18
N GLU A 393 21.20 16.13 22.48
CA GLU A 393 22.15 17.12 22.95
C GLU A 393 21.77 18.47 22.35
N LYS A 394 21.83 19.53 23.18
CA LYS A 394 21.47 20.89 22.79
C LYS A 394 22.69 21.79 22.91
N VAL A 395 22.83 22.70 21.98
CA VAL A 395 23.81 23.79 22.00
C VAL A 395 23.09 25.13 21.96
N ASN A 396 23.65 26.13 22.68
CA ASN A 396 23.14 27.48 22.62
C ASN A 396 23.62 28.12 21.31
N THR A 397 22.72 28.80 20.63
CA THR A 397 23.03 29.58 19.43
C THR A 397 23.53 30.99 19.83
N GLU A 398 24.27 31.66 18.96
CA GLU A 398 24.79 33.01 19.17
C GLU A 398 23.67 34.05 19.42
N ASP A 399 22.48 33.78 18.91
CA ASP A 399 21.29 34.64 19.04
C ASP A 399 20.53 34.44 20.37
N GLY A 400 21.07 33.65 21.29
CA GLY A 400 20.48 33.38 22.62
C GLY A 400 19.39 32.31 22.59
N GLY A 401 19.19 31.63 21.48
CA GLY A 401 18.35 30.44 21.32
C GLY A 401 19.10 29.14 21.62
N TRP A 402 18.45 28.02 21.40
CA TRP A 402 19.08 26.70 21.46
C TRP A 402 18.65 25.87 20.26
N GLN A 403 19.53 24.99 19.80
CA GLN A 403 19.19 24.00 18.76
C GLN A 403 19.74 22.62 19.14
N HIS A 404 19.20 21.59 18.48
CA HIS A 404 19.69 20.23 18.69
C HIS A 404 20.97 20.05 17.87
N SER A 405 22.10 19.83 18.53
CA SER A 405 23.35 19.47 17.86
C SER A 405 23.36 18.01 17.41
N LYS A 406 22.60 17.18 18.14
CA LYS A 406 22.52 15.74 17.87
C LYS A 406 21.28 15.14 18.51
N ILE A 407 20.60 14.28 17.75
CA ILE A 407 19.52 13.44 18.27
C ILE A 407 19.95 11.98 18.17
N MET A 408 19.76 11.23 19.25
CA MET A 408 20.00 9.79 19.30
C MET A 408 18.71 9.06 19.61
N LEU A 409 18.37 8.09 18.76
CA LEU A 409 17.27 7.15 18.93
C LEU A 409 17.87 5.84 19.40
N LYS A 410 17.80 5.57 20.70
CA LYS A 410 18.46 4.43 21.33
C LYS A 410 17.55 3.20 21.37
N PRO A 411 18.02 2.04 20.93
CA PRO A 411 17.36 0.78 21.22
C PRO A 411 17.48 0.44 22.71
N ASP A 412 16.52 -0.31 23.23
CA ASP A 412 16.56 -0.89 24.58
C ASP A 412 16.32 -2.40 24.47
N SER A 413 17.32 -3.06 23.89
CA SER A 413 17.28 -4.47 23.51
C SER A 413 18.28 -5.31 24.30
N THR A 414 17.97 -6.61 24.45
CA THR A 414 18.92 -7.62 24.94
C THR A 414 19.96 -7.98 23.88
N ASP A 415 19.65 -7.75 22.59
CA ASP A 415 20.55 -8.00 21.46
C ASP A 415 21.44 -6.76 21.21
N PRO A 416 22.77 -6.89 21.36
CA PRO A 416 23.72 -5.80 21.14
C PRO A 416 23.95 -5.45 19.65
N SER A 417 23.35 -6.19 18.74
CA SER A 417 23.41 -5.87 17.29
C SER A 417 22.65 -4.60 16.95
N TYR A 418 21.57 -4.31 17.69
CA TYR A 418 20.83 -3.05 17.53
C TYR A 418 21.67 -1.87 18.00
N LYS A 419 21.96 -0.94 17.09
CA LYS A 419 22.75 0.25 17.36
C LYS A 419 21.88 1.50 17.46
N PRO A 420 22.29 2.53 18.21
CA PRO A 420 21.62 3.83 18.19
C PRO A 420 21.62 4.42 16.78
N ILE A 421 20.47 4.95 16.36
CA ILE A 421 20.35 5.78 15.17
C ILE A 421 20.72 7.21 15.58
N VAL A 422 21.68 7.80 14.86
CA VAL A 422 22.15 9.15 15.16
C VAL A 422 21.74 10.07 14.03
N ILE A 423 21.01 11.12 14.36
CA ILE A 423 20.55 12.15 13.44
C ILE A 423 21.34 13.42 13.78
N GLN A 424 22.05 13.95 12.82
CA GLN A 424 22.86 15.15 12.95
C GLN A 424 21.98 16.41 12.83
N GLU A 425 22.53 17.54 13.19
CA GLU A 425 21.86 18.83 13.20
C GLU A 425 21.18 19.16 11.85
N GLU A 426 21.87 18.88 10.74
CA GLU A 426 21.41 19.16 9.38
C GLU A 426 20.11 18.42 9.02
N ASP A 427 19.93 17.22 9.57
CA ASP A 427 18.77 16.36 9.31
C ASP A 427 17.73 16.40 10.46
N ALA A 428 18.02 17.13 11.53
CA ALA A 428 17.17 17.15 12.73
C ALA A 428 15.79 17.76 12.48
N GLU A 429 15.65 18.67 11.52
CA GLU A 429 14.38 19.29 11.14
C GLU A 429 13.45 18.31 10.41
N GLU A 430 14.01 17.26 9.81
CA GLU A 430 13.24 16.22 9.09
C GLU A 430 12.82 15.06 10.01
N LEU A 431 13.21 15.10 11.30
CA LEU A 431 12.78 14.10 12.28
C LEU A 431 11.39 14.44 12.85
N PHE A 432 10.41 13.65 12.49
CA PHE A 432 9.06 13.75 13.02
C PHE A 432 8.89 12.87 14.27
N VAL A 433 8.71 13.48 15.43
CA VAL A 433 8.31 12.76 16.66
C VAL A 433 6.80 12.73 16.72
N ILE A 434 6.22 11.60 16.33
CA ILE A 434 4.79 11.39 16.10
C ILE A 434 4.05 11.23 17.42
N ALA A 435 4.51 10.30 18.26
CA ALA A 435 3.85 9.95 19.50
C ALA A 435 4.83 9.49 20.58
N GLU A 436 4.40 9.54 21.83
CA GLU A 436 5.11 8.91 22.96
C GLU A 436 4.36 7.69 23.46
N LEU A 437 5.11 6.68 23.89
CA LEU A 437 4.57 5.51 24.58
C LEU A 437 4.06 5.90 25.97
N ILE A 438 2.82 5.58 26.24
CA ILE A 438 2.19 5.76 27.56
C ILE A 438 2.25 4.46 28.35
N LEU A 439 1.90 3.35 27.73
CA LEU A 439 1.80 2.05 28.39
C LEU A 439 1.99 0.91 27.38
N VAL A 440 2.66 -0.16 27.80
CA VAL A 440 2.55 -1.47 27.17
C VAL A 440 1.30 -2.13 27.74
N MET A 441 0.33 -2.42 26.89
CA MET A 441 -0.96 -2.95 27.33
C MET A 441 -0.75 -4.33 27.97
N PRO A 442 -1.34 -4.60 29.14
CA PRO A 442 -1.33 -5.93 29.72
C PRO A 442 -2.11 -6.89 28.82
N LEU A 443 -1.56 -8.09 28.58
CA LEU A 443 -2.21 -9.19 27.91
C LEU A 443 -3.26 -9.84 28.80
#